data_12789dbb7b10294f91e186624661764b
#
_entry.id   12789dbb7b10294f91e186624661764b
#
_cell.length_a   1.000
_cell.length_b   1.000
_cell.length_c   1.000
_cell.angle_alpha   90.00
_cell.angle_beta   90.00
_cell.angle_gamma   90.00
#
_symmetry.space_group_name_H-M   'P 1'
#
loop_
_entity.id
_entity.type
_entity.pdbx_description
1 polymer ?
#
loop_
_entity_poly.entity_id
_entity_poly.type
_entity_poly.pdbx_seq_one_letter_code
_entity_poly.pdbx_strand_id
1 'polypeptide(L)'
;RIMPHVEVKIGENNEILLRGVGITHGYYKKEAATKAAFTEDGWFHTGDAGYIKDGHLFLTERIKDLFKTSNGKYIAPQAIEAKLVVDRYIDQISIIADERKFVSALIIPEYKLVKEYAEKKGIKYASMEELLQDQQIIDLFKERIDTLQQQFAHYEQIKRFTLLPHPFSMERGELTNTLKIKRNVLNKNYAAEIEKMYEE
;
A
#
# COMPACT_ATOMS: atom_id res chain seq x y z
N ARG A 1 -20.73 2.06 -13.83
CA ARG A 1 -21.26 2.77 -15.04
C ARG A 1 -21.25 4.24 -14.72
N ILE A 2 -20.74 5.08 -15.63
CA ILE A 2 -20.74 6.53 -15.48
C ILE A 2 -22.20 7.02 -15.49
N MET A 3 -22.54 7.95 -14.58
CA MET A 3 -23.87 8.50 -14.47
C MET A 3 -24.20 9.40 -15.68
N PRO A 4 -25.47 9.47 -16.13
CA PRO A 4 -25.88 10.44 -17.14
C PRO A 4 -25.51 11.86 -16.72
N HIS A 5 -25.07 12.68 -17.67
CA HIS A 5 -24.67 14.08 -17.46
C HIS A 5 -23.45 14.29 -16.54
N VAL A 6 -22.65 13.24 -16.31
CA VAL A 6 -21.32 13.35 -15.68
C VAL A 6 -20.29 12.91 -16.70
N GLU A 7 -19.31 13.76 -16.95
CA GLU A 7 -18.15 13.47 -17.75
C GLU A 7 -17.01 13.03 -16.83
N VAL A 8 -16.21 12.08 -17.29
CA VAL A 8 -15.06 11.56 -16.56
C VAL A 8 -13.87 11.55 -17.50
N LYS A 9 -12.73 12.07 -17.06
CA LYS A 9 -11.43 11.87 -17.72
C LYS A 9 -10.37 11.47 -16.72
N ILE A 10 -9.31 10.84 -17.21
CA ILE A 10 -8.12 10.55 -16.42
C ILE A 10 -7.10 11.66 -16.72
N GLY A 11 -6.70 12.35 -15.67
CA GLY A 11 -5.72 13.43 -15.69
C GLY A 11 -4.30 12.94 -15.38
N GLU A 12 -3.45 13.86 -14.93
CA GLU A 12 -2.10 13.54 -14.48
C GLU A 12 -2.12 12.62 -13.26
N ASN A 13 -1.07 11.81 -13.09
CA ASN A 13 -0.95 10.83 -12.01
C ASN A 13 -2.13 9.86 -11.92
N ASN A 14 -2.80 9.59 -13.04
CA ASN A 14 -4.03 8.80 -13.13
C ASN A 14 -5.20 9.37 -12.31
N GLU A 15 -5.20 10.67 -12.01
CA GLU A 15 -6.29 11.29 -11.27
C GLU A 15 -7.60 11.22 -12.05
N ILE A 16 -8.67 10.84 -11.35
CA ILE A 16 -10.03 10.89 -11.87
C ILE A 16 -10.51 12.32 -11.78
N LEU A 17 -10.82 12.92 -12.92
CA LEU A 17 -11.40 14.24 -13.03
C LEU A 17 -12.85 14.14 -13.46
N LEU A 18 -13.72 14.93 -12.82
CA LEU A 18 -15.16 14.89 -13.04
C LEU A 18 -15.67 16.26 -13.48
N ARG A 19 -16.67 16.26 -14.38
CA ARG A 19 -17.41 17.47 -14.78
C ARG A 19 -18.88 17.12 -15.00
N GLY A 20 -19.81 17.97 -14.59
CA GLY A 20 -21.23 17.76 -14.83
C GLY A 20 -22.14 18.34 -13.75
N VAL A 21 -23.45 18.22 -13.98
CA VAL A 21 -24.50 18.84 -13.14
C VAL A 21 -24.54 18.28 -11.70
N GLY A 22 -23.99 17.09 -11.46
CA GLY A 22 -23.94 16.48 -10.13
C GLY A 22 -22.68 16.85 -9.34
N ILE A 23 -21.77 17.65 -9.93
CA ILE A 23 -20.51 18.05 -9.29
C ILE A 23 -20.72 19.37 -8.56
N THR A 24 -20.11 19.50 -7.36
CA THR A 24 -20.14 20.75 -6.61
C THR A 24 -19.64 21.92 -7.44
N HIS A 25 -20.16 23.13 -7.19
CA HIS A 25 -19.64 24.36 -7.77
C HIS A 25 -18.54 25.01 -6.92
N GLY A 26 -18.23 24.44 -5.76
CA GLY A 26 -17.19 24.95 -4.87
C GLY A 26 -17.51 24.79 -3.38
N TYR A 27 -16.64 25.31 -2.56
CA TYR A 27 -16.74 25.27 -1.10
C TYR A 27 -17.25 26.59 -0.55
N TYR A 28 -18.30 26.56 0.27
CA TYR A 28 -18.94 27.75 0.84
C TYR A 28 -17.91 28.64 1.55
N LYS A 29 -17.82 29.90 1.13
CA LYS A 29 -16.89 30.94 1.66
C LYS A 29 -15.40 30.51 1.66
N LYS A 30 -14.98 29.64 0.72
CA LYS A 30 -13.58 29.18 0.60
C LYS A 30 -13.11 29.27 -0.84
N GLU A 31 -12.94 30.51 -1.34
CA GLU A 31 -12.58 30.76 -2.75
C GLU A 31 -11.26 30.10 -3.17
N ALA A 32 -10.22 30.23 -2.36
CA ALA A 32 -8.92 29.61 -2.64
C ALA A 32 -9.01 28.07 -2.74
N ALA A 33 -9.73 27.42 -1.83
CA ALA A 33 -9.97 26.00 -1.86
C ALA A 33 -10.83 25.58 -3.07
N THR A 34 -11.82 26.40 -3.42
CA THR A 34 -12.63 26.20 -4.62
C THR A 34 -11.78 26.27 -5.88
N LYS A 35 -10.95 27.33 -6.02
CA LYS A 35 -10.06 27.47 -7.17
C LYS A 35 -9.08 26.32 -7.29
N ALA A 36 -8.54 25.83 -6.17
CA ALA A 36 -7.63 24.69 -6.16
C ALA A 36 -8.32 23.33 -6.45
N ALA A 37 -9.64 23.27 -6.28
CA ALA A 37 -10.41 22.04 -6.51
C ALA A 37 -10.82 21.84 -7.98
N PHE A 38 -10.57 22.82 -8.86
CA PHE A 38 -10.93 22.76 -10.28
C PHE A 38 -9.73 23.10 -11.17
N THR A 39 -9.66 22.44 -12.32
CA THR A 39 -8.78 22.87 -13.41
C THR A 39 -9.30 24.17 -14.05
N GLU A 40 -8.46 24.85 -14.82
CA GLU A 40 -8.85 26.08 -15.56
C GLU A 40 -10.02 25.85 -16.53
N ASP A 41 -10.14 24.63 -17.10
CA ASP A 41 -11.20 24.21 -18.00
C ASP A 41 -12.40 23.56 -17.27
N GLY A 42 -12.48 23.71 -15.94
CA GLY A 42 -13.66 23.40 -15.11
C GLY A 42 -13.84 21.93 -14.72
N TRP A 43 -12.79 21.13 -14.73
CA TRP A 43 -12.84 19.77 -14.18
C TRP A 43 -12.53 19.77 -12.70
N PHE A 44 -13.34 19.03 -11.96
CA PHE A 44 -13.17 18.84 -10.51
C PHE A 44 -12.09 17.79 -10.23
N HIS A 45 -11.12 18.15 -9.41
CA HIS A 45 -10.12 17.24 -8.86
C HIS A 45 -10.72 16.39 -7.76
N THR A 46 -10.88 15.08 -8.01
CA THR A 46 -11.42 14.17 -6.98
C THR A 46 -10.40 13.83 -5.92
N GLY A 47 -9.12 13.91 -6.24
CA GLY A 47 -8.02 13.40 -5.42
C GLY A 47 -7.97 11.87 -5.37
N ASP A 48 -8.72 11.18 -6.21
CA ASP A 48 -8.73 9.73 -6.35
C ASP A 48 -8.07 9.33 -7.67
N ALA A 49 -7.21 8.31 -7.65
CA ALA A 49 -6.60 7.73 -8.84
C ALA A 49 -7.46 6.59 -9.39
N GLY A 50 -7.38 6.38 -10.70
CA GLY A 50 -8.09 5.29 -11.36
C GLY A 50 -7.84 5.21 -12.85
N TYR A 51 -8.56 4.32 -13.52
CA TYR A 51 -8.50 4.13 -14.96
C TYR A 51 -9.89 3.77 -15.53
N ILE A 52 -10.03 3.98 -16.83
CA ILE A 52 -11.25 3.58 -17.56
C ILE A 52 -10.92 2.35 -18.41
N LYS A 53 -11.71 1.30 -18.27
CA LYS A 53 -11.62 0.09 -19.08
C LYS A 53 -13.03 -0.38 -19.45
N ASP A 54 -13.24 -0.66 -20.74
CA ASP A 54 -14.53 -1.14 -21.29
C ASP A 54 -15.73 -0.28 -20.86
N GLY A 55 -15.54 1.06 -20.81
CA GLY A 55 -16.55 2.04 -20.40
C GLY A 55 -16.87 2.06 -18.91
N HIS A 56 -16.10 1.37 -18.09
CA HIS A 56 -16.20 1.37 -16.63
C HIS A 56 -15.04 2.12 -15.99
N LEU A 57 -15.36 2.91 -14.98
CA LEU A 57 -14.37 3.58 -14.15
C LEU A 57 -13.96 2.65 -12.99
N PHE A 58 -12.66 2.45 -12.84
CA PHE A 58 -12.06 1.70 -11.75
C PHE A 58 -11.24 2.66 -10.89
N LEU A 59 -11.60 2.73 -9.60
CA LEU A 59 -10.79 3.44 -8.61
C LEU A 59 -9.65 2.52 -8.14
N THR A 60 -8.48 3.10 -7.97
CA THR A 60 -7.32 2.39 -7.42
C THR A 60 -6.98 2.86 -6.02
N GLU A 61 -6.68 4.14 -5.84
CA GLU A 61 -6.26 4.70 -4.55
C GLU A 61 -6.46 6.22 -4.52
N ARG A 62 -6.29 6.83 -3.36
CA ARG A 62 -6.21 8.29 -3.26
C ARG A 62 -4.85 8.81 -3.69
N ILE A 63 -4.82 9.91 -4.46
CA ILE A 63 -3.58 10.53 -4.94
C ILE A 63 -2.61 10.83 -3.80
N LYS A 64 -3.11 11.37 -2.68
CA LYS A 64 -2.30 11.68 -1.49
C LYS A 64 -1.76 10.46 -0.74
N ASP A 65 -2.34 9.29 -1.01
CA ASP A 65 -1.96 8.03 -0.39
C ASP A 65 -1.00 7.23 -1.28
N LEU A 66 -0.77 7.72 -2.54
CA LEU A 66 0.27 7.18 -3.41
C LEU A 66 1.66 7.52 -2.86
N PHE A 67 2.56 6.58 -2.94
CA PHE A 67 3.98 6.82 -2.65
C PHE A 67 4.71 7.24 -3.91
N LYS A 68 5.61 8.20 -3.79
CA LYS A 68 6.50 8.59 -4.87
C LYS A 68 7.91 8.09 -4.56
N THR A 69 8.38 7.11 -5.32
CA THR A 69 9.75 6.60 -5.16
C THR A 69 10.79 7.67 -5.51
N SER A 70 12.03 7.52 -5.05
CA SER A 70 13.14 8.40 -5.43
C SER A 70 13.39 8.49 -6.94
N ASN A 71 12.95 7.49 -7.70
CA ASN A 71 13.01 7.44 -9.16
C ASN A 71 11.76 8.07 -9.83
N GLY A 72 10.89 8.71 -9.06
CA GLY A 72 9.70 9.41 -9.56
C GLY A 72 8.54 8.51 -9.98
N LYS A 73 8.56 7.21 -9.66
CA LYS A 73 7.45 6.29 -9.92
C LYS A 73 6.42 6.39 -8.81
N TYR A 74 5.14 6.38 -9.18
CA TYR A 74 4.05 6.31 -8.22
C TYR A 74 3.69 4.87 -7.92
N ILE A 75 3.55 4.57 -6.63
CA ILE A 75 3.19 3.25 -6.08
C ILE A 75 1.87 3.38 -5.35
N ALA A 76 0.95 2.47 -5.61
CA ALA A 76 -0.32 2.34 -4.91
C ALA A 76 -0.20 1.29 -3.78
N PRO A 77 0.19 1.68 -2.54
CA PRO A 77 0.55 0.71 -1.50
C PRO A 77 -0.64 -0.17 -1.10
N GLN A 78 -1.84 0.38 -0.99
CA GLN A 78 -3.03 -0.39 -0.58
C GLN A 78 -3.40 -1.45 -1.62
N ALA A 79 -3.21 -1.18 -2.91
CA ALA A 79 -3.48 -2.15 -3.97
C ALA A 79 -2.51 -3.35 -3.90
N ILE A 80 -1.23 -3.10 -3.60
CA ILE A 80 -0.23 -4.15 -3.39
C ILE A 80 -0.54 -4.94 -2.11
N GLU A 81 -0.81 -4.24 -1.01
CA GLU A 81 -1.15 -4.85 0.29
C GLU A 81 -2.38 -5.76 0.18
N ALA A 82 -3.46 -5.26 -0.43
CA ALA A 82 -4.71 -6.03 -0.61
C ALA A 82 -4.49 -7.31 -1.42
N LYS A 83 -3.51 -7.32 -2.31
CA LYS A 83 -3.19 -8.48 -3.15
C LYS A 83 -2.34 -9.51 -2.41
N LEU A 84 -1.48 -9.07 -1.51
CA LEU A 84 -0.57 -9.95 -0.78
C LEU A 84 -1.22 -10.52 0.49
N VAL A 85 -2.10 -9.77 1.15
CA VAL A 85 -2.81 -10.23 2.37
C VAL A 85 -3.78 -11.39 2.11
N VAL A 86 -4.06 -11.75 0.86
CA VAL A 86 -4.83 -12.96 0.53
C VAL A 86 -4.05 -14.25 0.81
N ASP A 87 -2.73 -14.15 0.96
CA ASP A 87 -1.89 -15.28 1.31
C ASP A 87 -2.08 -15.67 2.78
N ARG A 88 -2.34 -16.94 3.01
CA ARG A 88 -2.63 -17.46 4.35
C ARG A 88 -1.50 -17.29 5.37
N TYR A 89 -0.24 -17.10 4.92
CA TYR A 89 0.89 -16.86 5.81
C TYR A 89 1.07 -15.39 6.18
N ILE A 90 0.35 -14.47 5.53
CA ILE A 90 0.45 -13.02 5.76
C ILE A 90 -0.80 -12.57 6.52
N ASP A 91 -0.64 -12.18 7.78
CA ASP A 91 -1.72 -11.60 8.60
C ASP A 91 -1.89 -10.10 8.33
N GLN A 92 -0.78 -9.34 8.38
CA GLN A 92 -0.76 -7.92 8.10
C GLN A 92 0.46 -7.57 7.25
N ILE A 93 0.34 -6.54 6.43
CA ILE A 93 1.43 -6.06 5.60
C ILE A 93 1.37 -4.54 5.47
N SER A 94 2.52 -3.89 5.50
CA SER A 94 2.66 -2.47 5.20
C SER A 94 3.75 -2.26 4.17
N ILE A 95 3.40 -1.66 3.05
CA ILE A 95 4.34 -1.30 1.99
C ILE A 95 5.12 -0.05 2.39
N ILE A 96 6.43 -0.08 2.13
CA ILE A 96 7.37 1.01 2.30
C ILE A 96 7.98 1.32 0.93
N ALA A 97 7.76 2.53 0.42
CA ALA A 97 8.27 2.92 -0.89
C ALA A 97 8.45 4.45 -1.05
N ASP A 98 7.82 5.26 -0.16
CA ASP A 98 7.84 6.70 -0.28
C ASP A 98 9.28 7.24 -0.13
N GLU A 99 9.71 8.02 -1.14
CA GLU A 99 11.08 8.54 -1.27
C GLU A 99 12.20 7.46 -1.29
N ARG A 100 11.84 6.18 -1.47
CA ARG A 100 12.78 5.05 -1.48
C ARG A 100 13.15 4.60 -2.89
N LYS A 101 14.32 3.93 -3.03
CA LYS A 101 14.85 3.44 -4.32
C LYS A 101 13.99 2.32 -4.92
N PHE A 102 13.34 1.51 -4.08
CA PHE A 102 12.51 0.37 -4.47
C PHE A 102 11.44 0.11 -3.40
N VAL A 103 10.49 -0.76 -3.73
CA VAL A 103 9.43 -1.17 -2.81
C VAL A 103 9.96 -2.22 -1.84
N SER A 104 9.71 -2.01 -0.55
CA SER A 104 9.91 -3.01 0.50
C SER A 104 8.65 -3.16 1.35
N ALA A 105 8.64 -4.12 2.27
CA ALA A 105 7.48 -4.38 3.12
C ALA A 105 7.85 -4.77 4.56
N LEU A 106 7.04 -4.31 5.50
CA LEU A 106 6.95 -4.87 6.84
C LEU A 106 5.79 -5.88 6.85
N ILE A 107 6.04 -7.10 7.27
CA ILE A 107 5.08 -8.21 7.21
C ILE A 107 4.90 -8.80 8.60
N ILE A 108 3.65 -8.91 9.02
CA ILE A 108 3.24 -9.69 10.17
C ILE A 108 2.82 -11.06 9.64
N PRO A 109 3.54 -12.13 10.01
CA PRO A 109 3.16 -13.48 9.64
C PRO A 109 1.93 -13.98 10.38
N GLU A 110 1.20 -14.94 9.79
CA GLU A 110 0.31 -15.80 10.56
C GLU A 110 1.16 -16.78 11.39
N TYR A 111 1.46 -16.41 12.62
CA TYR A 111 2.43 -17.09 13.49
C TYR A 111 2.13 -18.58 13.69
N LYS A 112 0.85 -18.95 13.73
CA LYS A 112 0.44 -20.35 13.88
C LYS A 112 0.95 -21.19 12.70
N LEU A 113 0.75 -20.70 11.48
CA LEU A 113 1.18 -21.40 10.27
C LEU A 113 2.70 -21.45 10.14
N VAL A 114 3.39 -20.39 10.57
CA VAL A 114 4.88 -20.38 10.59
C VAL A 114 5.41 -21.42 11.57
N LYS A 115 4.83 -21.54 12.77
CA LYS A 115 5.20 -22.59 13.75
C LYS A 115 4.94 -23.99 13.20
N GLU A 116 3.76 -24.22 12.61
CA GLU A 116 3.45 -25.51 11.98
C GLU A 116 4.43 -25.88 10.85
N TYR A 117 4.87 -24.88 10.07
CA TYR A 117 5.89 -25.08 9.05
C TYR A 117 7.25 -25.42 9.66
N ALA A 118 7.66 -24.69 10.70
CA ALA A 118 8.91 -24.94 11.42
C ALA A 118 8.97 -26.35 12.00
N GLU A 119 7.88 -26.79 12.65
CA GLU A 119 7.78 -28.16 13.17
C GLU A 119 7.93 -29.22 12.07
N LYS A 120 7.24 -29.04 10.93
CA LYS A 120 7.34 -29.95 9.77
C LYS A 120 8.75 -30.01 9.18
N LYS A 121 9.49 -28.90 9.24
CA LYS A 121 10.86 -28.79 8.72
C LYS A 121 11.94 -29.12 9.76
N GLY A 122 11.54 -29.34 11.02
CA GLY A 122 12.49 -29.61 12.11
C GLY A 122 13.33 -28.39 12.50
N ILE A 123 12.86 -27.16 12.22
CA ILE A 123 13.54 -25.92 12.57
C ILE A 123 13.45 -25.74 14.09
N LYS A 124 14.60 -25.60 14.75
CA LYS A 124 14.68 -25.32 16.19
C LYS A 124 14.86 -23.84 16.40
N TYR A 125 14.12 -23.27 17.33
CA TYR A 125 14.17 -21.86 17.68
C TYR A 125 13.85 -21.65 19.16
N ALA A 126 14.41 -20.62 19.78
CA ALA A 126 14.15 -20.26 21.17
C ALA A 126 13.07 -19.17 21.30
N SER A 127 12.94 -18.31 20.27
CA SER A 127 11.96 -17.22 20.27
C SER A 127 11.34 -17.01 18.88
N MET A 128 10.25 -16.24 18.80
CA MET A 128 9.63 -15.89 17.52
C MET A 128 10.59 -15.04 16.67
N GLU A 129 11.32 -14.14 17.28
CA GLU A 129 12.32 -13.30 16.62
C GLU A 129 13.38 -14.14 15.91
N GLU A 130 13.89 -15.18 16.59
CA GLU A 130 14.85 -16.11 16.01
C GLU A 130 14.24 -16.91 14.85
N LEU A 131 13.01 -17.42 15.02
CA LEU A 131 12.32 -18.18 13.98
C LEU A 131 12.11 -17.34 12.71
N LEU A 132 11.73 -16.08 12.85
CA LEU A 132 11.48 -15.18 11.71
C LEU A 132 12.76 -14.74 10.98
N GLN A 133 13.93 -14.99 11.56
CA GLN A 133 15.24 -14.77 10.93
C GLN A 133 15.80 -16.05 10.29
N ASP A 134 15.16 -17.20 10.48
CA ASP A 134 15.58 -18.46 9.85
C ASP A 134 15.43 -18.37 8.33
N GLN A 135 16.49 -18.80 7.62
CA GLN A 135 16.55 -18.69 6.17
C GLN A 135 15.41 -19.44 5.46
N GLN A 136 14.98 -20.59 5.98
CA GLN A 136 13.89 -21.37 5.38
C GLN A 136 12.55 -20.64 5.53
N ILE A 137 12.36 -19.87 6.60
CA ILE A 137 11.16 -19.02 6.79
C ILE A 137 11.22 -17.81 5.84
N ILE A 138 12.38 -17.17 5.72
CA ILE A 138 12.57 -16.06 4.77
C ILE A 138 12.32 -16.53 3.33
N ASP A 139 12.88 -17.67 2.94
CA ASP A 139 12.71 -18.25 1.61
C ASP A 139 11.24 -18.62 1.32
N LEU A 140 10.52 -19.16 2.32
CA LEU A 140 9.10 -19.43 2.23
C LEU A 140 8.31 -18.16 1.89
N PHE A 141 8.53 -17.06 2.62
CA PHE A 141 7.85 -15.80 2.35
C PHE A 141 8.25 -15.20 1.01
N LYS A 142 9.52 -15.26 0.66
CA LYS A 142 10.02 -14.79 -0.63
C LYS A 142 9.35 -15.49 -1.80
N GLU A 143 9.28 -16.81 -1.81
CA GLU A 143 8.61 -17.59 -2.85
C GLU A 143 7.14 -17.22 -3.01
N ARG A 144 6.43 -17.03 -1.88
CA ARG A 144 5.02 -16.65 -1.87
C ARG A 144 4.81 -15.25 -2.41
N ILE A 145 5.61 -14.29 -1.96
CA ILE A 145 5.56 -12.90 -2.45
C ILE A 145 5.89 -12.88 -3.95
N ASP A 146 6.95 -13.54 -4.38
CA ASP A 146 7.36 -13.59 -5.79
C ASP A 146 6.27 -14.18 -6.68
N THR A 147 5.54 -15.17 -6.20
CA THR A 147 4.40 -15.75 -6.93
C THR A 147 3.25 -14.75 -7.07
N LEU A 148 2.87 -14.08 -5.97
CA LEU A 148 1.71 -13.17 -5.96
C LEU A 148 1.98 -11.86 -6.69
N GLN A 149 3.22 -11.38 -6.71
CA GLN A 149 3.58 -10.11 -7.31
C GLN A 149 3.89 -10.16 -8.81
N GLN A 150 3.83 -11.33 -9.46
CA GLN A 150 4.09 -11.47 -10.92
C GLN A 150 3.21 -10.57 -11.79
N GLN A 151 2.01 -10.23 -11.31
CA GLN A 151 1.08 -9.35 -12.01
C GLN A 151 1.40 -7.85 -11.88
N PHE A 152 2.30 -7.47 -10.97
CA PHE A 152 2.69 -6.08 -10.75
C PHE A 152 3.80 -5.66 -11.70
N ALA A 153 3.83 -4.38 -12.04
CA ALA A 153 4.95 -3.81 -12.77
C ALA A 153 6.25 -3.98 -11.98
N HIS A 154 7.37 -4.11 -12.65
CA HIS A 154 8.65 -4.41 -12.01
C HIS A 154 9.03 -3.41 -10.89
N TYR A 155 8.66 -2.13 -11.06
CA TYR A 155 8.94 -1.09 -10.08
C TYR A 155 7.98 -1.13 -8.86
N GLU A 156 6.87 -1.87 -8.94
CA GLU A 156 5.91 -2.09 -7.84
C GLU A 156 6.22 -3.35 -7.03
N GLN A 157 7.11 -4.21 -7.53
CA GLN A 157 7.46 -5.45 -6.88
C GLN A 157 8.32 -5.22 -5.64
N ILE A 158 7.97 -5.91 -4.55
CA ILE A 158 8.73 -5.92 -3.30
C ILE A 158 10.09 -6.56 -3.55
N LYS A 159 11.16 -5.84 -3.24
CA LYS A 159 12.55 -6.30 -3.37
C LYS A 159 13.12 -6.83 -2.06
N ARG A 160 12.72 -6.25 -0.94
CA ARG A 160 13.12 -6.66 0.40
C ARG A 160 11.94 -6.57 1.36
N PHE A 161 11.93 -7.40 2.38
CA PHE A 161 10.93 -7.37 3.43
C PHE A 161 11.53 -7.73 4.79
N THR A 162 10.84 -7.34 5.85
CA THR A 162 11.14 -7.74 7.22
C THR A 162 9.93 -8.39 7.83
N LEU A 163 10.11 -9.59 8.41
CA LEU A 163 9.09 -10.27 9.19
C LEU A 163 9.15 -9.76 10.63
N LEU A 164 8.02 -9.33 11.16
CA LEU A 164 7.93 -8.75 12.49
C LEU A 164 7.33 -9.75 13.49
N PRO A 165 7.85 -9.80 14.74
CA PRO A 165 7.43 -10.78 15.74
C PRO A 165 6.14 -10.38 16.49
N HIS A 166 5.62 -9.18 16.27
CA HIS A 166 4.43 -8.66 16.93
C HIS A 166 3.46 -8.03 15.93
N PRO A 167 2.14 -8.27 16.05
CA PRO A 167 1.14 -7.67 15.17
C PRO A 167 1.09 -6.15 15.34
N PHE A 168 0.71 -5.41 14.31
CA PHE A 168 0.40 -3.98 14.45
C PHE A 168 -0.78 -3.80 15.40
N SER A 169 -0.72 -2.78 16.27
CA SER A 169 -1.74 -2.60 17.31
C SER A 169 -2.19 -1.15 17.49
N MET A 170 -3.41 -0.99 18.02
CA MET A 170 -3.94 0.30 18.44
C MET A 170 -3.21 0.84 19.68
N GLU A 171 -2.78 -0.04 20.58
CA GLU A 171 -2.08 0.32 21.82
C GLU A 171 -0.74 1.00 21.53
N ARG A 172 -0.01 0.53 20.50
CA ARG A 172 1.21 1.18 20.00
C ARG A 172 0.93 2.34 19.05
N GLY A 173 -0.34 2.67 18.85
CA GLY A 173 -0.76 3.76 17.97
C GLY A 173 -0.62 3.45 16.47
N GLU A 174 -0.32 2.23 16.08
CA GLU A 174 -0.01 1.81 14.70
C GLU A 174 -1.25 1.66 13.84
N LEU A 175 -2.39 1.40 14.49
CA LEU A 175 -3.69 1.28 13.84
C LEU A 175 -4.64 2.38 14.32
N THR A 176 -5.58 2.74 13.44
CA THR A 176 -6.76 3.55 13.81
C THR A 176 -7.80 2.68 14.50
N ASN A 177 -8.84 3.32 15.08
CA ASN A 177 -10.00 2.60 15.65
C ASN A 177 -10.75 1.74 14.60
N THR A 178 -10.55 2.00 13.31
CA THR A 178 -11.09 1.22 12.19
C THR A 178 -10.06 0.25 11.60
N LEU A 179 -9.02 -0.07 12.37
CA LEU A 179 -7.92 -0.99 12.01
C LEU A 179 -7.12 -0.59 10.76
N LYS A 180 -7.16 0.68 10.36
CA LYS A 180 -6.32 1.18 9.27
C LYS A 180 -4.93 1.50 9.77
N ILE A 181 -3.92 1.15 9.00
CA ILE A 181 -2.50 1.42 9.27
C ILE A 181 -2.23 2.93 9.31
N LYS A 182 -1.58 3.38 10.37
CA LYS A 182 -1.00 4.73 10.50
C LYS A 182 0.45 4.70 10.06
N ARG A 183 0.70 4.86 8.77
CA ARG A 183 2.02 4.70 8.14
C ARG A 183 3.12 5.55 8.79
N ASN A 184 2.80 6.82 9.16
CA ASN A 184 3.76 7.69 9.84
C ASN A 184 4.24 7.11 11.19
N VAL A 185 3.35 6.42 11.92
CA VAL A 185 3.70 5.77 13.18
C VAL A 185 4.53 4.53 12.92
N LEU A 186 4.16 3.71 11.94
CA LEU A 186 4.96 2.53 11.55
C LEU A 186 6.37 2.93 11.11
N ASN A 187 6.48 3.92 10.24
CA ASN A 187 7.79 4.39 9.76
C ASN A 187 8.69 4.87 10.90
N LYS A 188 8.10 5.45 11.96
CA LYS A 188 8.83 5.86 13.16
C LYS A 188 9.20 4.68 14.05
N ASN A 189 8.24 3.79 14.33
CA ASN A 189 8.44 2.68 15.26
C ASN A 189 9.43 1.64 14.72
N TYR A 190 9.44 1.44 13.40
CA TYR A 190 10.27 0.44 12.71
C TYR A 190 11.35 1.07 11.82
N ALA A 191 11.82 2.27 12.21
CA ALA A 191 12.81 2.99 11.42
C ALA A 191 14.10 2.18 11.20
N ALA A 192 14.57 1.47 12.22
CA ALA A 192 15.79 0.66 12.13
C ALA A 192 15.62 -0.53 11.15
N GLU A 193 14.50 -1.24 11.24
CA GLU A 193 14.17 -2.35 10.35
C GLU A 193 13.99 -1.86 8.91
N ILE A 194 13.38 -0.70 8.74
CA ILE A 194 13.19 -0.07 7.43
C ILE A 194 14.53 0.30 6.83
N GLU A 195 15.39 1.04 7.54
CA GLU A 195 16.70 1.45 7.02
C GLU A 195 17.56 0.24 6.65
N LYS A 196 17.57 -0.81 7.47
CA LYS A 196 18.27 -2.07 7.19
C LYS A 196 17.85 -2.70 5.85
N MET A 197 16.59 -2.54 5.44
CA MET A 197 16.14 -3.03 4.12
C MET A 197 16.74 -2.25 2.95
N TYR A 198 17.26 -1.04 3.16
CA TYR A 198 17.83 -0.17 2.13
C TYR A 198 19.36 -0.04 2.21
N GLU A 199 19.99 -0.62 3.24
CA GLU A 199 21.45 -0.77 3.31
C GLU A 199 21.91 -1.73 2.20
N GLU A 200 23.10 -1.43 1.63
CA GLU A 200 23.70 -2.23 0.53
C GLU A 200 24.30 -3.55 1.01
#